data_351ac8256dd70f69a12e1c3059263d42
#
_entry.id   351ac8256dd70f69a12e1c3059263d42
#
_cell.length_a   1.000
_cell.length_b   1.000
_cell.length_c   1.000
_cell.angle_alpha   90.00
_cell.angle_beta   90.00
_cell.angle_gamma   90.00
#
_symmetry.space_group_name_H-M   'P 1'
#
loop_
_entity.id
_entity.type
_entity.pdbx_description
1 polymer ?
#
loop_
_entity_poly.entity_id
_entity_poly.type
_entity_poly.pdbx_seq_one_letter_code
_entity_poly.pdbx_strand_id
1 'polypeptide(L)'
;VCYVSWTNDRTKKAITDNIHRSPLYSGMIEGVGPRYCPSIEDKAVRFADKPRHQLFIEPCGENTEEMYLQGMSSSLPEEVQIAFYHTIKGLENVQIMRSAYAIEYDCVDPTQMEATLEFADLPGLYGAGQFNGSSGYEEAAAQGLVAGINAARKVRGLSPMILDRASSYIG
;
A
#
# COMPACT_ATOMS: atom_id res chain seq x y z
N VAL A 1 7.10 -8.68 -21.16
CA VAL A 1 7.07 -10.05 -20.58
C VAL A 1 7.32 -9.90 -19.09
N CYS A 2 6.46 -10.50 -18.25
CA CYS A 2 6.63 -10.59 -16.81
C CYS A 2 7.13 -11.99 -16.47
N TYR A 3 8.13 -12.10 -15.61
CA TYR A 3 8.65 -13.39 -15.13
C TYR A 3 8.09 -13.67 -13.74
N VAL A 4 7.99 -14.95 -13.41
CA VAL A 4 7.49 -15.41 -12.10
C VAL A 4 8.60 -16.19 -11.39
N SER A 5 8.83 -15.85 -10.12
CA SER A 5 9.71 -16.61 -9.25
C SER A 5 9.06 -16.80 -7.87
N TRP A 6 9.75 -17.46 -6.96
CA TRP A 6 9.21 -17.85 -5.68
C TRP A 6 10.26 -17.72 -4.59
N THR A 7 9.83 -17.30 -3.41
CA THR A 7 10.63 -17.46 -2.20
C THR A 7 10.83 -18.94 -1.87
N ASN A 8 11.77 -19.24 -0.98
CA ASN A 8 12.05 -20.57 -0.49
C ASN A 8 12.40 -20.55 1.00
N ASP A 9 12.72 -21.69 1.58
CA ASP A 9 13.02 -21.80 3.01
C ASP A 9 14.24 -20.96 3.43
N ARG A 10 15.24 -20.78 2.55
CA ARG A 10 16.39 -19.90 2.82
C ARG A 10 15.96 -18.43 2.85
N THR A 11 15.08 -18.03 1.93
CA THR A 11 14.48 -16.68 1.90
C THR A 11 13.72 -16.44 3.20
N LYS A 12 12.84 -17.37 3.57
CA LYS A 12 12.04 -17.31 4.80
C LYS A 12 12.95 -17.21 6.04
N LYS A 13 13.99 -18.03 6.11
CA LYS A 13 14.94 -18.00 7.21
C LYS A 13 15.67 -16.66 7.31
N ALA A 14 16.18 -16.12 6.20
CA ALA A 14 16.85 -14.82 6.18
C ALA A 14 15.95 -13.69 6.70
N ILE A 15 14.64 -13.73 6.37
CA ILE A 15 13.64 -12.77 6.85
C ILE A 15 13.37 -12.97 8.33
N THR A 16 13.03 -14.19 8.76
CA THR A 16 12.61 -14.46 10.14
C THR A 16 13.73 -14.27 11.17
N ASP A 17 14.96 -14.59 10.83
CA ASP A 17 16.13 -14.34 11.71
C ASP A 17 16.34 -12.84 11.97
N ASN A 18 15.87 -11.97 11.07
CA ASN A 18 16.02 -10.51 11.14
C ASN A 18 14.69 -9.78 11.44
N ILE A 19 13.62 -10.47 11.75
CA ILE A 19 12.27 -9.86 11.91
C ILE A 19 12.26 -8.75 12.97
N HIS A 20 13.05 -8.88 14.02
CA HIS A 20 13.19 -7.89 15.09
C HIS A 20 13.77 -6.55 14.63
N ARG A 21 14.37 -6.51 13.44
CA ARG A 21 14.94 -5.32 12.81
C ARG A 21 13.95 -4.61 11.89
N SER A 22 12.78 -5.19 11.66
CA SER A 22 11.73 -4.58 10.85
C SER A 22 11.01 -3.49 11.65
N PRO A 23 10.89 -2.26 11.15
CA PRO A 23 10.07 -1.21 11.76
C PRO A 23 8.63 -1.63 12.03
N LEU A 24 8.06 -2.51 11.20
CA LEU A 24 6.72 -3.08 11.38
C LEU A 24 6.60 -3.97 12.63
N TYR A 25 7.70 -4.64 13.02
CA TYR A 25 7.72 -5.61 14.13
C TYR A 25 8.47 -5.09 15.37
N SER A 26 9.17 -3.97 15.25
CA SER A 26 9.84 -3.30 16.38
C SER A 26 8.97 -2.27 17.11
N GLY A 27 7.73 -2.03 16.63
CA GLY A 27 6.84 -1.01 17.18
C GLY A 27 7.16 0.42 16.75
N MET A 28 7.99 0.61 15.73
CA MET A 28 8.26 1.92 15.15
C MET A 28 7.11 2.42 14.26
N ILE A 29 6.39 1.49 13.63
CA ILE A 29 5.23 1.77 12.78
C ILE A 29 3.99 1.30 13.52
N GLU A 30 3.16 2.23 13.97
CA GLU A 30 1.95 1.98 14.74
C GLU A 30 0.67 2.38 13.98
N GLY A 31 0.81 2.96 12.79
CA GLY A 31 -0.29 3.49 12.02
C GLY A 31 -1.31 2.43 11.59
N VAL A 32 -2.58 2.71 11.85
CA VAL A 32 -3.73 1.93 11.35
C VAL A 32 -4.19 2.58 10.06
N GLY A 33 -3.44 2.38 8.98
CA GLY A 33 -3.81 2.93 7.67
C GLY A 33 -4.90 2.12 6.98
N PRO A 34 -5.60 2.71 5.99
CA PRO A 34 -6.69 2.05 5.26
C PRO A 34 -6.18 0.96 4.31
N ARG A 35 -4.89 0.92 4.03
CA ARG A 35 -4.28 -0.05 3.12
C ARG A 35 -3.60 -1.16 3.90
N TYR A 36 -3.97 -2.38 3.57
CA TYR A 36 -3.24 -3.58 3.95
C TYR A 36 -2.54 -4.15 2.71
N CYS A 37 -1.24 -3.83 2.56
CA CYS A 37 -0.38 -4.48 1.58
C CYS A 37 0.68 -5.26 2.35
N PRO A 38 0.52 -6.59 2.50
CA PRO A 38 1.44 -7.37 3.32
C PRO A 38 2.84 -7.32 2.75
N SER A 39 3.81 -6.92 3.58
CA SER A 39 5.22 -7.01 3.29
C SER A 39 5.67 -8.46 3.18
N ILE A 40 6.88 -8.71 2.71
CA ILE A 40 7.40 -10.08 2.68
C ILE A 40 7.60 -10.62 4.10
N GLU A 41 7.89 -9.75 5.09
CA GLU A 41 7.94 -10.10 6.50
C GLU A 41 6.58 -10.56 7.01
N ASP A 42 5.51 -9.83 6.67
CA ASP A 42 4.14 -10.22 7.01
C ASP A 42 3.78 -11.58 6.43
N LYS A 43 4.15 -11.79 5.16
CA LYS A 43 3.91 -13.08 4.50
C LYS A 43 4.67 -14.21 5.19
N ALA A 44 5.92 -13.97 5.57
CA ALA A 44 6.75 -14.98 6.25
C ALA A 44 6.24 -15.35 7.65
N VAL A 45 5.64 -14.38 8.37
CA VAL A 45 5.14 -14.57 9.74
C VAL A 45 3.69 -15.05 9.75
N ARG A 46 2.78 -14.30 9.10
CA ARG A 46 1.33 -14.58 9.15
C ARG A 46 0.92 -15.80 8.35
N PHE A 47 1.65 -16.10 7.27
CA PHE A 47 1.43 -17.26 6.42
C PHE A 47 2.61 -18.23 6.51
N ALA A 48 3.03 -18.50 7.74
CA ALA A 48 4.18 -19.35 8.03
C ALA A 48 4.00 -20.82 7.57
N ASP A 49 2.75 -21.25 7.40
CA ASP A 49 2.35 -22.55 6.86
C ASP A 49 2.62 -22.69 5.36
N LYS A 50 2.75 -21.55 4.64
CA LYS A 50 3.01 -21.58 3.20
C LYS A 50 4.50 -21.86 2.94
N PRO A 51 4.82 -22.83 2.06
CA PRO A 51 6.21 -23.19 1.76
C PRO A 51 6.93 -22.13 0.95
N ARG A 52 6.19 -21.31 0.22
CA ARG A 52 6.75 -20.26 -0.66
C ARG A 52 5.73 -19.17 -0.93
N HIS A 53 6.24 -17.98 -1.29
CA HIS A 53 5.44 -16.84 -1.74
C HIS A 53 5.86 -16.46 -3.16
N GLN A 54 4.89 -16.14 -3.99
CA GLN A 54 5.10 -15.73 -5.38
C GLN A 54 5.62 -14.29 -5.43
N LEU A 55 6.49 -14.06 -6.40
CA LEU A 55 6.91 -12.73 -6.81
C LEU A 55 6.88 -12.61 -8.34
N PHE A 56 6.66 -11.39 -8.82
CA PHE A 56 6.74 -11.08 -10.23
C PHE A 56 7.98 -10.21 -10.47
N ILE A 57 8.65 -10.45 -11.61
CA ILE A 57 9.82 -9.71 -12.04
C ILE A 57 9.41 -9.01 -13.34
N GLU A 58 9.26 -7.70 -13.26
CA GLU A 58 8.67 -6.87 -14.31
C GLU A 58 9.70 -5.86 -14.81
N PRO A 59 9.92 -5.73 -16.14
CA PRO A 59 10.82 -4.73 -16.66
C PRO A 59 10.26 -3.31 -16.42
N CYS A 60 11.11 -2.40 -15.94
CA CYS A 60 10.74 -1.01 -15.70
C CYS A 60 10.62 -0.18 -16.98
N GLY A 61 11.06 -0.70 -18.12
CA GLY A 61 10.96 -0.03 -19.42
C GLY A 61 11.61 -0.83 -20.53
N GLU A 62 11.46 -0.35 -21.77
CA GLU A 62 11.99 -1.03 -22.97
C GLU A 62 13.51 -0.90 -23.11
N ASN A 63 14.08 0.19 -22.60
CA ASN A 63 15.48 0.54 -22.78
C ASN A 63 16.29 0.53 -21.47
N THR A 64 15.89 -0.31 -20.52
CA THR A 64 16.56 -0.47 -19.23
C THR A 64 16.65 -1.92 -18.83
N GLU A 65 17.71 -2.28 -18.12
CA GLU A 65 17.86 -3.60 -17.47
C GLU A 65 17.25 -3.62 -16.06
N GLU A 66 16.70 -2.50 -15.61
CA GLU A 66 16.07 -2.37 -14.30
C GLU A 66 14.76 -3.16 -14.27
N MET A 67 14.61 -3.95 -13.22
CA MET A 67 13.44 -4.80 -12.98
C MET A 67 12.75 -4.40 -11.68
N TYR A 68 11.43 -4.37 -11.69
CA TYR A 68 10.62 -4.23 -10.50
C TYR A 68 10.27 -5.61 -9.93
N LEU A 69 10.47 -5.78 -8.62
CA LEU A 69 10.16 -7.03 -7.92
C LEU A 69 8.85 -6.89 -7.15
N GLN A 70 7.74 -7.18 -7.81
CA GLN A 70 6.42 -7.12 -7.19
C GLN A 70 6.22 -8.27 -6.20
N GLY A 71 5.66 -7.95 -5.04
CA GLY A 71 5.37 -8.92 -3.97
C GLY A 71 6.48 -9.07 -2.94
N MET A 72 7.54 -8.26 -3.04
CA MET A 72 8.71 -8.28 -2.17
C MET A 72 8.89 -6.98 -1.37
N SER A 73 7.80 -6.21 -1.13
CA SER A 73 7.84 -5.05 -0.26
C SER A 73 8.39 -5.45 1.12
N SER A 74 9.31 -4.66 1.66
CA SER A 74 10.00 -4.96 2.90
C SER A 74 10.39 -3.68 3.63
N SER A 75 10.39 -3.71 4.95
CA SER A 75 10.93 -2.67 5.82
C SER A 75 12.28 -3.08 6.44
N LEU A 76 12.78 -4.26 6.12
CA LEU A 76 14.05 -4.76 6.62
C LEU A 76 15.23 -3.94 6.07
N PRO A 77 16.35 -3.84 6.80
CA PRO A 77 17.55 -3.16 6.34
C PRO A 77 18.08 -3.73 5.00
N GLU A 78 18.75 -2.87 4.23
CA GLU A 78 19.19 -3.19 2.87
C GLU A 78 20.05 -4.45 2.79
N GLU A 79 20.98 -4.63 3.72
CA GLU A 79 21.84 -5.84 3.73
C GLU A 79 21.06 -7.13 3.96
N VAL A 80 19.92 -7.06 4.69
CA VAL A 80 19.02 -8.20 4.85
C VAL A 80 18.24 -8.44 3.56
N GLN A 81 17.84 -7.36 2.89
CA GLN A 81 17.16 -7.45 1.60
C GLN A 81 18.07 -8.11 0.56
N ILE A 82 19.33 -7.69 0.45
CA ILE A 82 20.34 -8.33 -0.42
C ILE A 82 20.45 -9.81 -0.09
N ALA A 83 20.57 -10.14 1.20
CA ALA A 83 20.74 -11.52 1.64
C ALA A 83 19.55 -12.41 1.24
N PHE A 84 18.32 -11.95 1.43
CA PHE A 84 17.17 -12.76 1.05
C PHE A 84 16.93 -12.80 -0.47
N TYR A 85 17.19 -11.71 -1.23
CA TYR A 85 17.06 -11.74 -2.68
C TYR A 85 18.01 -12.77 -3.31
N HIS A 86 19.25 -12.83 -2.86
CA HIS A 86 20.24 -13.80 -3.36
C HIS A 86 19.88 -15.27 -3.07
N THR A 87 18.87 -15.54 -2.26
CA THR A 87 18.35 -16.90 -2.06
C THR A 87 17.32 -17.32 -3.12
N ILE A 88 16.80 -16.38 -3.89
CA ILE A 88 15.69 -16.60 -4.82
C ILE A 88 16.25 -17.00 -6.18
N LYS A 89 15.68 -18.06 -6.76
CA LYS A 89 16.10 -18.55 -8.07
C LYS A 89 15.96 -17.47 -9.16
N GLY A 90 17.04 -17.19 -9.83
CA GLY A 90 17.16 -16.16 -10.87
C GLY A 90 17.59 -14.80 -10.36
N LEU A 91 17.73 -14.63 -9.02
CA LEU A 91 18.16 -13.38 -8.39
C LEU A 91 19.49 -13.55 -7.61
N GLU A 92 20.20 -14.64 -7.82
CA GLU A 92 21.41 -15.01 -7.06
C GLU A 92 22.53 -13.94 -7.16
N ASN A 93 22.54 -13.18 -8.24
CA ASN A 93 23.53 -12.14 -8.51
C ASN A 93 22.89 -10.76 -8.76
N VAL A 94 21.64 -10.57 -8.35
CA VAL A 94 20.94 -9.30 -8.56
C VAL A 94 21.64 -8.17 -7.80
N GLN A 95 21.70 -6.99 -8.45
CA GLN A 95 22.12 -5.75 -7.81
C GLN A 95 20.90 -4.91 -7.49
N ILE A 96 20.80 -4.44 -6.25
CA ILE A 96 19.69 -3.59 -5.83
C ILE A 96 19.97 -2.15 -6.22
N MET A 97 19.14 -1.60 -7.11
CA MET A 97 19.21 -0.19 -7.50
C MET A 97 18.48 0.71 -6.50
N ARG A 98 17.41 0.19 -5.88
CA ARG A 98 16.63 0.84 -4.84
C ARG A 98 16.09 -0.21 -3.89
N SER A 99 16.40 -0.07 -2.61
CA SER A 99 15.87 -0.94 -1.57
C SER A 99 14.36 -0.79 -1.44
N ALA A 100 13.67 -1.87 -1.08
CA ALA A 100 12.29 -1.80 -0.64
C ALA A 100 12.18 -0.98 0.66
N TYR A 101 11.03 -0.38 0.89
CA TYR A 101 10.78 0.50 2.03
C TYR A 101 9.38 0.27 2.59
N ALA A 102 9.21 0.58 3.86
CA ALA A 102 7.90 0.63 4.48
C ALA A 102 7.22 1.96 4.19
N ILE A 103 5.90 1.91 4.06
CA ILE A 103 5.06 3.10 3.99
C ILE A 103 4.05 3.01 5.13
N GLU A 104 3.99 4.07 5.92
CA GLU A 104 2.94 4.30 6.89
C GLU A 104 1.91 5.26 6.28
N TYR A 105 0.65 4.97 6.50
CA TYR A 105 -0.45 5.74 5.90
C TYR A 105 -1.28 6.37 7.01
N ASP A 106 -1.39 7.69 6.98
CA ASP A 106 -2.31 8.42 7.82
C ASP A 106 -3.71 8.42 7.20
N CYS A 107 -4.72 8.34 8.05
CA CYS A 107 -6.11 8.58 7.69
C CYS A 107 -6.86 9.20 8.87
N VAL A 108 -7.92 9.91 8.55
CA VAL A 108 -8.86 10.40 9.56
C VAL A 108 -9.91 9.34 9.85
N ASP A 109 -10.57 9.46 10.98
CA ASP A 109 -11.79 8.69 11.24
C ASP A 109 -12.88 9.14 10.25
N PRO A 110 -13.33 8.26 9.32
CA PRO A 110 -14.31 8.63 8.31
C PRO A 110 -15.67 9.06 8.88
N THR A 111 -15.96 8.74 10.15
CA THR A 111 -17.19 9.18 10.83
C THR A 111 -17.21 10.68 11.13
N GLN A 112 -16.07 11.36 10.99
CA GLN A 112 -15.98 12.82 11.10
C GLN A 112 -16.47 13.56 9.86
N MET A 113 -16.79 12.83 8.77
CA MET A 113 -17.25 13.42 7.52
C MET A 113 -18.73 13.17 7.29
N GLU A 114 -19.39 14.17 6.73
CA GLU A 114 -20.74 14.08 6.21
C GLU A 114 -20.77 13.31 4.88
N ALA A 115 -21.95 12.88 4.44
CA ALA A 115 -22.13 12.23 3.13
C ALA A 115 -21.73 13.11 1.93
N THR A 116 -21.49 14.38 2.16
CA THR A 116 -20.96 15.34 1.18
C THR A 116 -19.44 15.30 1.05
N LEU A 117 -18.75 14.54 1.91
CA LEU A 117 -17.32 14.53 2.15
C LEU A 117 -16.78 15.82 2.81
N GLU A 118 -17.64 16.65 3.35
CA GLU A 118 -17.30 17.77 4.20
C GLU A 118 -17.07 17.30 5.65
N PHE A 119 -16.07 17.85 6.35
CA PHE A 119 -15.89 17.59 7.76
C PHE A 119 -17.01 18.25 8.58
N ALA A 120 -17.64 17.47 9.46
CA ALA A 120 -18.77 17.95 10.27
C ALA A 120 -18.37 19.14 11.17
N ASP A 121 -17.20 19.07 11.79
CA ASP A 121 -16.70 20.08 12.75
C ASP A 121 -15.87 21.18 12.07
N LEU A 122 -15.57 21.08 10.78
CA LEU A 122 -14.75 22.04 10.02
C LEU A 122 -15.45 22.46 8.72
N PRO A 123 -16.49 23.32 8.81
CA PRO A 123 -17.23 23.75 7.64
C PRO A 123 -16.35 24.38 6.57
N GLY A 124 -16.49 23.89 5.32
CA GLY A 124 -15.70 24.33 4.18
C GLY A 124 -14.46 23.46 3.90
N LEU A 125 -14.11 22.53 4.81
CA LEU A 125 -13.06 21.55 4.59
C LEU A 125 -13.66 20.24 4.08
N TYR A 126 -13.08 19.72 3.00
CA TYR A 126 -13.49 18.47 2.38
C TYR A 126 -12.34 17.49 2.35
N GLY A 127 -12.60 16.21 2.62
CA GLY A 127 -11.63 15.15 2.53
C GLY A 127 -11.87 14.28 1.28
N ALA A 128 -10.79 13.70 0.74
CA ALA A 128 -10.90 12.76 -0.38
C ALA A 128 -9.73 11.77 -0.41
N GLY A 129 -10.00 10.57 -0.89
CA GLY A 129 -9.01 9.55 -1.13
C GLY A 129 -8.58 8.77 0.11
N GLN A 130 -7.33 8.33 0.12
CA GLN A 130 -6.79 7.49 1.20
C GLN A 130 -6.92 8.14 2.59
N PHE A 131 -6.79 9.44 2.66
CA PHE A 131 -6.99 10.22 3.87
C PHE A 131 -8.36 9.96 4.52
N ASN A 132 -9.40 9.68 3.74
CA ASN A 132 -10.74 9.32 4.20
C ASN A 132 -10.90 7.82 4.52
N GLY A 133 -9.85 7.04 4.53
CA GLY A 133 -9.90 5.62 4.81
C GLY A 133 -10.18 4.72 3.59
N SER A 134 -10.22 5.25 2.37
CA SER A 134 -10.35 4.43 1.16
C SER A 134 -9.00 3.88 0.70
N SER A 135 -8.99 2.71 0.07
CA SER A 135 -7.75 2.02 -0.32
C SER A 135 -7.44 2.05 -1.81
N GLY A 136 -8.42 2.32 -2.68
CA GLY A 136 -8.26 2.27 -4.14
C GLY A 136 -7.96 3.64 -4.76
N TYR A 137 -7.29 3.62 -5.92
CA TYR A 137 -6.99 4.85 -6.67
C TYR A 137 -8.23 5.44 -7.33
N GLU A 138 -9.08 4.57 -7.84
CA GLU A 138 -10.33 4.92 -8.53
C GLU A 138 -11.31 5.58 -7.55
N GLU A 139 -11.46 5.03 -6.35
CA GLU A 139 -12.28 5.60 -5.29
C GLU A 139 -11.74 6.96 -4.85
N ALA A 140 -10.41 7.08 -4.73
CA ALA A 140 -9.76 8.34 -4.38
C ALA A 140 -10.06 9.44 -5.40
N ALA A 141 -9.98 9.14 -6.69
CA ALA A 141 -10.30 10.05 -7.77
C ALA A 141 -11.79 10.45 -7.75
N ALA A 142 -12.67 9.48 -7.56
CA ALA A 142 -14.11 9.71 -7.49
C ALA A 142 -14.50 10.55 -6.27
N GLN A 143 -13.92 10.28 -5.10
CA GLN A 143 -14.13 11.09 -3.90
C GLN A 143 -13.66 12.54 -4.12
N GLY A 144 -12.50 12.73 -4.74
CA GLY A 144 -12.01 14.07 -5.07
C GLY A 144 -12.97 14.85 -5.96
N LEU A 145 -13.56 14.18 -6.97
CA LEU A 145 -14.57 14.77 -7.83
C LEU A 145 -15.84 15.17 -7.04
N VAL A 146 -16.36 14.26 -6.22
CA VAL A 146 -17.57 14.52 -5.41
C VAL A 146 -17.31 15.65 -4.42
N ALA A 147 -16.18 15.62 -3.72
CA ALA A 147 -15.79 16.67 -2.77
C ALA A 147 -15.71 18.04 -3.45
N GLY A 148 -15.05 18.11 -4.61
CA GLY A 148 -14.95 19.35 -5.39
C GLY A 148 -16.29 19.88 -5.89
N ILE A 149 -17.17 18.99 -6.37
CA ILE A 149 -18.54 19.36 -6.77
C ILE A 149 -19.31 19.93 -5.57
N ASN A 150 -19.26 19.27 -4.40
CA ASN A 150 -19.99 19.70 -3.22
C ASN A 150 -19.45 21.02 -2.67
N ALA A 151 -18.14 21.21 -2.66
CA ALA A 151 -17.53 22.50 -2.29
C ALA A 151 -18.04 23.64 -3.20
N ALA A 152 -18.03 23.42 -4.52
CA ALA A 152 -18.55 24.41 -5.48
C ALA A 152 -20.04 24.66 -5.34
N ARG A 153 -20.85 23.63 -5.08
CA ARG A 153 -22.29 23.74 -4.84
C ARG A 153 -22.58 24.54 -3.56
N LYS A 154 -21.83 24.29 -2.49
CA LYS A 154 -21.96 25.01 -1.21
C LYS A 154 -21.70 26.51 -1.39
N VAL A 155 -20.63 26.88 -2.04
CA VAL A 155 -20.30 28.30 -2.35
C VAL A 155 -21.42 28.97 -3.15
N ARG A 156 -22.09 28.22 -4.01
CA ARG A 156 -23.20 28.71 -4.85
C ARG A 156 -24.57 28.64 -4.18
N GLY A 157 -24.67 28.15 -2.94
CA GLY A 157 -25.95 27.95 -2.24
C GLY A 157 -26.85 26.88 -2.87
N LEU A 158 -26.26 25.92 -3.61
CA LEU A 158 -27.00 24.83 -4.24
C LEU A 158 -27.06 23.61 -3.33
N SER A 159 -28.09 22.77 -3.48
CA SER A 159 -28.20 21.52 -2.75
C SER A 159 -27.01 20.61 -3.01
N PRO A 160 -26.48 19.89 -2.00
CA PRO A 160 -25.36 18.99 -2.16
C PRO A 160 -25.67 17.80 -3.09
N MET A 161 -24.64 17.27 -3.71
CA MET A 161 -24.70 16.00 -4.42
C MET A 161 -24.33 14.87 -3.44
N ILE A 162 -25.26 13.99 -3.17
CA ILE A 162 -25.04 12.81 -2.32
C ILE A 162 -25.26 11.59 -3.20
N LEU A 163 -24.28 10.69 -3.19
CA LEU A 163 -24.35 9.42 -3.89
C LEU A 163 -24.88 8.37 -2.93
N ASP A 164 -25.97 7.72 -3.33
CA ASP A 164 -26.57 6.64 -2.53
C ASP A 164 -25.73 5.37 -2.60
N ARG A 165 -25.48 4.76 -1.44
CA ARG A 165 -24.67 3.54 -1.31
C ARG A 165 -25.24 2.36 -2.11
N ALA A 166 -26.55 2.27 -2.27
CA ALA A 166 -27.19 1.16 -2.98
C ALA A 166 -27.19 1.34 -4.50
N SER A 167 -27.04 2.59 -4.98
CA SER A 167 -27.11 2.92 -6.41
C SER A 167 -25.78 3.36 -7.02
N SER A 168 -24.74 3.53 -6.22
CA SER A 168 -23.44 4.00 -6.67
C SER A 168 -22.31 3.17 -6.06
N TYR A 169 -21.29 2.85 -6.86
CA TYR A 169 -20.11 2.12 -6.41
C TYR A 169 -19.32 2.88 -5.32
N ILE A 170 -19.34 4.20 -5.35
CA ILE A 170 -18.62 5.08 -4.42
C ILE A 170 -19.54 5.77 -3.41
N GLY A 171 -20.82 5.41 -3.40
CA GLY A 171 -21.80 5.91 -2.45
C GLY A 171 -21.77 5.23 -1.07
#